data_f2af5cbf538ba32f501c63a141852478
#
_entry.id   f2af5cbf538ba32f501c63a141852478
#
_cell.length_a   1.000
_cell.length_b   1.000
_cell.length_c   1.000
_cell.angle_alpha   90.00
_cell.angle_beta   90.00
_cell.angle_gamma   90.00
#
_symmetry.space_group_name_H-M   'P 1'
#
loop_
_entity.id
_entity.type
_entity.pdbx_description
1 polymer ?
#
loop_
_entity_poly.entity_id
_entity_poly.type
_entity_poly.pdbx_seq_one_letter_code
_entity_poly.pdbx_strand_id
1 'polypeptide(L)'
;MLGPIDHGERYELTSPTALPQAGGFLWNRRMMIQMTCRGYATAQFMQPEPAKYAHAPNLEAKTFMQPEQAYYAHHPGRFVYVKDEDTGELFSAPYEPVRAAVEFFSFRAGRHDLGWTVEHLGLRVEMVLGLPVDDVAELWELRVTNLSGRARRLSVVPYFPVGSMSWMNQSAQW
;
A
#
# COMPACT_ATOMS: atom_id res chain seq x y z
N MET A 1 6.70 -15.32 -9.12
CA MET A 1 5.94 -15.58 -10.37
C MET A 1 4.55 -15.00 -10.19
N LEU A 2 3.90 -14.53 -11.24
CA LEU A 2 2.50 -14.08 -11.19
C LEU A 2 1.60 -15.20 -11.72
N GLY A 3 0.56 -15.57 -11.00
CA GLY A 3 -0.39 -16.59 -11.44
C GLY A 3 -1.74 -16.53 -10.72
N PRO A 4 -2.77 -17.14 -11.32
CA PRO A 4 -4.06 -17.25 -10.67
C PRO A 4 -4.02 -18.24 -9.51
N ILE A 5 -4.75 -17.91 -8.45
CA ILE A 5 -5.02 -18.77 -7.29
C ILE A 5 -6.53 -18.79 -7.01
N ASP A 6 -6.98 -19.63 -6.08
CA ASP A 6 -8.38 -19.70 -5.67
C ASP A 6 -9.35 -19.86 -6.85
N HIS A 7 -9.05 -20.81 -7.77
CA HIS A 7 -9.80 -21.06 -9.00
C HIS A 7 -9.92 -19.83 -9.93
N GLY A 8 -8.97 -18.90 -9.88
CA GLY A 8 -8.96 -17.68 -10.68
C GLY A 8 -9.65 -16.48 -10.03
N GLU A 9 -10.14 -16.60 -8.83
CA GLU A 9 -10.76 -15.49 -8.09
C GLU A 9 -9.72 -14.46 -7.60
N ARG A 10 -8.46 -14.88 -7.47
CA ARG A 10 -7.33 -14.03 -7.08
C ARG A 10 -6.11 -14.29 -7.97
N TYR A 11 -5.24 -13.30 -8.02
CA TYR A 11 -3.91 -13.41 -8.60
C TYR A 11 -2.87 -13.24 -7.50
N GLU A 12 -1.83 -14.07 -7.53
CA GLU A 12 -0.72 -14.00 -6.59
C GLU A 12 0.59 -13.67 -7.31
N LEU A 13 1.35 -12.74 -6.72
CA LEU A 13 2.71 -12.41 -7.11
C LEU A 13 3.65 -12.74 -5.94
N THR A 14 4.66 -13.57 -6.18
CA THR A 14 5.57 -14.08 -5.15
C THR A 14 6.93 -13.38 -5.09
N SER A 15 7.05 -12.21 -5.74
CA SER A 15 8.29 -11.42 -5.70
C SER A 15 7.97 -9.93 -5.82
N PRO A 16 8.48 -9.07 -4.93
CA PRO A 16 8.25 -7.62 -5.00
C PRO A 16 9.06 -6.94 -6.11
N THR A 17 10.02 -7.64 -6.70
CA THR A 17 10.95 -7.07 -7.69
C THR A 17 10.71 -7.59 -9.11
N ALA A 18 10.07 -8.76 -9.29
CA ALA A 18 9.83 -9.34 -10.61
C ALA A 18 8.88 -8.49 -11.46
N LEU A 19 7.83 -7.92 -10.85
CA LEU A 19 6.87 -7.01 -11.48
C LEU A 19 6.57 -5.85 -10.51
N PRO A 20 7.48 -4.88 -10.36
CA PRO A 20 7.41 -3.87 -9.31
C PRO A 20 6.20 -2.93 -9.41
N GLN A 21 5.57 -2.84 -10.57
CA GLN A 21 4.37 -2.06 -10.82
C GLN A 21 3.07 -2.89 -10.75
N ALA A 22 3.17 -4.20 -10.54
CA ALA A 22 1.97 -5.01 -10.34
C ALA A 22 1.17 -4.49 -9.15
N GLY A 23 -0.12 -4.38 -9.31
CA GLY A 23 -1.01 -3.84 -8.29
C GLY A 23 -2.44 -4.27 -8.49
N GLY A 24 -3.29 -3.83 -7.58
CA GLY A 24 -4.72 -4.06 -7.63
C GLY A 24 -5.49 -2.77 -7.39
N PHE A 25 -6.79 -2.83 -7.69
CA PHE A 25 -7.73 -1.76 -7.50
C PHE A 25 -8.87 -2.26 -6.62
N LEU A 26 -9.25 -1.45 -5.65
CA LEU A 26 -10.50 -1.63 -4.93
C LEU A 26 -11.34 -0.36 -5.10
N TRP A 27 -12.63 -0.52 -5.23
CA TRP A 27 -13.55 0.61 -5.32
C TRP A 27 -14.91 0.29 -4.72
N ASN A 28 -15.55 1.31 -4.26
CA ASN A 28 -16.96 1.32 -3.90
C ASN A 28 -17.63 2.52 -4.58
N ARG A 29 -18.86 2.89 -4.19
CA ARG A 29 -19.56 4.03 -4.79
C ARG A 29 -18.93 5.39 -4.51
N ARG A 30 -18.06 5.50 -3.49
CA ARG A 30 -17.59 6.77 -2.93
C ARG A 30 -16.10 6.98 -3.06
N MET A 31 -15.32 5.91 -3.18
CA MET A 31 -13.87 5.98 -3.30
C MET A 31 -13.30 4.84 -4.12
N MET A 32 -12.10 5.06 -4.59
CA MET A 32 -11.25 4.07 -5.25
C MET A 32 -9.84 4.15 -4.65
N ILE A 33 -9.18 3.02 -4.53
CA ILE A 33 -7.76 2.94 -4.22
C ILE A 33 -7.05 2.02 -5.20
N GLN A 34 -5.91 2.47 -5.70
CA GLN A 34 -4.94 1.64 -6.39
C GLN A 34 -3.75 1.41 -5.47
N MET A 35 -3.29 0.17 -5.40
CA MET A 35 -2.11 -0.15 -4.60
C MET A 35 -1.21 -1.15 -5.30
N THR A 36 0.10 -0.89 -5.30
CA THR A 36 1.09 -1.79 -5.88
C THR A 36 1.50 -2.88 -4.90
N CYS A 37 2.06 -3.96 -5.42
CA CYS A 37 2.62 -5.05 -4.61
C CYS A 37 3.68 -4.58 -3.60
N ARG A 38 4.32 -3.43 -3.85
CA ARG A 38 5.38 -2.86 -3.02
C ARG A 38 4.89 -1.92 -1.93
N GLY A 39 3.57 -1.58 -1.93
CA GLY A 39 2.97 -0.70 -0.92
C GLY A 39 2.71 0.74 -1.36
N TYR A 40 3.09 1.12 -2.60
CA TYR A 40 2.67 2.43 -3.13
C TYR A 40 1.19 2.43 -3.39
N ALA A 41 0.51 3.47 -2.96
CA ALA A 41 -0.93 3.58 -3.07
C ALA A 41 -1.36 5.00 -3.44
N THR A 42 -2.43 5.08 -4.21
CA THR A 42 -3.18 6.32 -4.44
C THR A 42 -4.65 6.06 -4.23
N ALA A 43 -5.30 6.92 -3.46
CA ALA A 43 -6.73 6.86 -3.23
C ALA A 43 -7.40 8.15 -3.70
N GLN A 44 -8.63 8.02 -4.16
CA GLN A 44 -9.43 9.16 -4.61
C GLN A 44 -10.89 9.00 -4.21
N PHE A 45 -11.56 10.11 -4.03
CA PHE A 45 -13.01 10.14 -3.85
C PHE A 45 -13.71 9.98 -5.20
N MET A 46 -14.74 9.14 -5.21
CA MET A 46 -15.69 9.07 -6.31
C MET A 46 -16.77 10.14 -6.04
N GLN A 47 -16.68 11.27 -6.69
CA GLN A 47 -17.69 12.31 -6.51
C GLN A 47 -18.83 12.13 -7.52
N PRO A 48 -20.10 12.34 -7.12
CA PRO A 48 -21.22 12.35 -8.05
C PRO A 48 -21.26 13.59 -8.94
N GLU A 49 -20.41 14.56 -8.68
CA GLU A 49 -20.30 15.85 -9.39
C GLU A 49 -19.53 15.73 -10.71
N PRO A 50 -19.74 16.69 -11.65
CA PRO A 50 -19.13 16.65 -12.98
C PRO A 50 -17.60 16.49 -12.96
N ALA A 51 -17.12 15.91 -14.03
CA ALA A 51 -15.77 15.41 -14.24
C ALA A 51 -14.61 16.36 -13.86
N LYS A 52 -14.81 17.67 -13.82
CA LYS A 52 -13.73 18.59 -13.42
C LYS A 52 -13.28 18.45 -11.95
N TYR A 53 -14.11 17.81 -11.10
CA TYR A 53 -13.79 17.52 -9.71
C TYR A 53 -13.60 16.00 -9.46
N ALA A 54 -13.91 15.19 -10.48
CA ALA A 54 -13.76 13.75 -10.41
C ALA A 54 -12.30 13.32 -10.66
N HIS A 55 -11.44 14.24 -11.03
CA HIS A 55 -10.02 13.96 -11.14
C HIS A 55 -9.48 13.57 -9.79
N ALA A 56 -8.87 12.41 -9.75
CA ALA A 56 -8.12 12.02 -8.57
C ALA A 56 -7.03 13.05 -8.34
N PRO A 57 -7.08 13.82 -7.29
CA PRO A 57 -5.98 14.71 -6.96
C PRO A 57 -4.64 13.99 -6.99
N ASN A 58 -4.65 12.73 -6.60
CA ASN A 58 -3.46 11.89 -6.58
C ASN A 58 -2.95 11.49 -7.97
N LEU A 59 -3.83 11.27 -8.94
CA LEU A 59 -3.41 11.00 -10.31
C LEU A 59 -2.90 12.26 -10.99
N GLU A 60 -3.57 13.38 -10.79
CA GLU A 60 -3.13 14.68 -11.27
C GLU A 60 -1.83 15.11 -10.62
N ALA A 61 -1.68 14.93 -9.32
CA ALA A 61 -0.44 15.20 -8.63
C ALA A 61 0.74 14.41 -9.20
N LYS A 62 0.53 13.18 -9.61
CA LYS A 62 1.56 12.40 -10.30
C LYS A 62 1.86 12.94 -11.70
N THR A 63 0.85 13.49 -12.38
CA THR A 63 0.99 13.98 -13.76
C THR A 63 1.61 15.36 -13.79
N PHE A 64 1.31 16.22 -12.82
CA PHE A 64 1.74 17.61 -12.78
C PHE A 64 2.87 17.88 -11.77
N MET A 65 3.27 16.88 -10.99
CA MET A 65 4.43 17.06 -10.12
C MET A 65 5.69 17.32 -10.94
N GLN A 66 6.37 18.39 -10.61
CA GLN A 66 7.73 18.60 -11.05
C GLN A 66 8.62 17.46 -10.56
N PRO A 67 9.68 17.08 -11.29
CA PRO A 67 10.57 15.99 -10.89
C PRO A 67 11.07 16.11 -9.46
N GLU A 68 11.32 17.32 -8.97
CA GLU A 68 11.74 17.60 -7.60
C GLU A 68 10.64 17.31 -6.59
N GLN A 69 9.40 17.65 -6.91
CA GLN A 69 8.25 17.34 -6.06
C GLN A 69 7.96 15.86 -6.04
N ALA A 70 8.13 15.18 -7.17
CA ALA A 70 8.03 13.73 -7.24
C ALA A 70 9.11 13.05 -6.39
N TYR A 71 10.28 13.66 -6.27
CA TYR A 71 11.35 13.16 -5.40
C TYR A 71 10.93 13.20 -3.91
N TYR A 72 10.27 14.22 -3.44
CA TYR A 72 9.79 14.35 -2.06
C TYR A 72 8.45 13.63 -1.81
N ALA A 73 7.66 13.41 -2.85
CA ALA A 73 6.44 12.62 -2.80
C ALA A 73 6.71 11.12 -2.98
N HIS A 74 7.91 10.69 -2.70
CA HIS A 74 8.44 9.38 -3.05
C HIS A 74 7.67 8.20 -2.48
N HIS A 75 6.86 8.44 -1.47
CA HIS A 75 6.22 7.32 -0.79
C HIS A 75 4.74 7.59 -0.52
N PRO A 76 3.92 7.90 -1.58
CA PRO A 76 2.48 7.89 -1.40
C PRO A 76 2.04 6.43 -1.21
N GLY A 77 2.29 5.89 -0.03
CA GLY A 77 2.09 4.48 0.23
C GLY A 77 1.46 4.21 1.57
N ARG A 78 1.22 2.93 1.78
CA ARG A 78 0.78 2.36 3.05
C ARG A 78 1.82 1.33 3.44
N PHE A 79 2.58 1.66 4.45
CA PHE A 79 3.69 0.83 4.91
C PHE A 79 3.56 0.54 6.39
N VAL A 80 4.16 -0.54 6.81
CA VAL A 80 4.32 -0.86 8.23
C VAL A 80 5.78 -1.11 8.49
N TYR A 81 6.37 -0.33 9.37
CA TYR A 81 7.72 -0.61 9.86
C TYR A 81 7.64 -1.59 11.03
N VAL A 82 8.50 -2.58 10.99
CA VAL A 82 8.65 -3.57 12.07
C VAL A 82 10.09 -3.53 12.54
N LYS A 83 10.28 -3.19 13.81
CA LYS A 83 11.59 -3.12 14.44
C LYS A 83 11.66 -4.13 15.58
N ASP A 84 12.71 -4.93 15.59
CA ASP A 84 13.08 -5.73 16.75
C ASP A 84 13.86 -4.84 17.72
N GLU A 85 13.29 -4.58 18.88
CA GLU A 85 13.91 -3.72 19.89
C GLU A 85 15.09 -4.39 20.60
N ASP A 86 15.21 -5.71 20.49
CA ASP A 86 16.32 -6.45 21.11
C ASP A 86 17.56 -6.47 20.22
N THR A 87 17.40 -6.47 18.90
CA THR A 87 18.51 -6.49 17.92
C THR A 87 18.72 -5.14 17.23
N GLY A 88 17.72 -4.27 17.22
CA GLY A 88 17.70 -3.03 16.47
C GLY A 88 17.44 -3.19 14.98
N GLU A 89 17.23 -4.41 14.49
CA GLU A 89 16.93 -4.68 13.09
C GLU A 89 15.56 -4.15 12.70
N LEU A 90 15.47 -3.59 11.49
CA LEU A 90 14.29 -2.94 10.96
C LEU A 90 13.99 -3.42 9.55
N PHE A 91 12.74 -3.73 9.28
CA PHE A 91 12.24 -3.91 7.92
C PHE A 91 10.87 -3.25 7.74
N SER A 92 10.40 -3.20 6.51
CA SER A 92 9.06 -2.70 6.19
C SER A 92 8.25 -3.75 5.43
N ALA A 93 6.95 -3.76 5.69
CA ALA A 93 5.95 -4.47 4.92
C ALA A 93 5.05 -3.45 4.19
N PRO A 94 4.65 -3.74 2.93
CA PRO A 94 4.95 -4.96 2.17
C PRO A 94 6.41 -5.10 1.70
N TYR A 95 7.08 -4.01 1.32
CA TYR A 95 8.46 -4.04 0.84
C TYR A 95 9.14 -2.67 0.94
N GLU A 96 8.49 -1.61 0.44
CA GLU A 96 8.98 -0.25 0.56
C GLU A 96 8.76 0.29 1.99
N PRO A 97 9.54 1.25 2.45
CA PRO A 97 10.68 1.86 1.78
C PRO A 97 12.02 1.19 2.11
N VAL A 98 12.07 0.25 3.07
CA VAL A 98 13.32 -0.36 3.55
C VAL A 98 13.93 -1.31 2.51
N ARG A 99 13.09 -2.01 1.74
CA ARG A 99 13.50 -2.96 0.67
C ARG A 99 14.36 -4.10 1.19
N ALA A 100 14.04 -4.61 2.37
CA ALA A 100 14.76 -5.73 2.94
C ALA A 100 14.72 -6.96 2.01
N ALA A 101 15.77 -7.76 2.03
CA ALA A 101 15.81 -9.03 1.33
C ALA A 101 14.96 -10.05 2.12
N VAL A 102 13.65 -10.01 1.92
CA VAL A 102 12.68 -10.82 2.66
C VAL A 102 12.79 -12.30 2.29
N GLU A 103 12.54 -13.18 3.24
CA GLU A 103 12.62 -14.63 3.09
C GLU A 103 11.41 -15.19 2.34
N PHE A 104 10.25 -14.56 2.53
CA PHE A 104 9.02 -14.88 1.82
C PHE A 104 8.26 -13.60 1.48
N PHE A 105 7.65 -13.60 0.30
CA PHE A 105 6.78 -12.52 -0.16
C PHE A 105 5.62 -13.09 -0.96
N SER A 106 4.42 -12.65 -0.65
CA SER A 106 3.21 -12.87 -1.44
C SER A 106 2.38 -11.60 -1.48
N PHE A 107 1.98 -11.18 -2.67
CA PHE A 107 0.95 -10.17 -2.91
C PHE A 107 -0.22 -10.82 -3.62
N ARG A 108 -1.41 -10.69 -3.08
CA ARG A 108 -2.64 -11.25 -3.61
C ARG A 108 -3.62 -10.15 -3.94
N ALA A 109 -4.11 -10.14 -5.17
CA ALA A 109 -5.12 -9.22 -5.64
C ALA A 109 -6.42 -9.98 -5.93
N GLY A 110 -7.45 -9.68 -5.17
CA GLY A 110 -8.82 -10.18 -5.34
C GLY A 110 -9.78 -9.08 -5.77
N ARG A 111 -11.05 -9.43 -5.89
CA ARG A 111 -12.12 -8.48 -6.25
C ARG A 111 -12.49 -7.54 -5.09
N HIS A 112 -12.30 -8.00 -3.85
CA HIS A 112 -12.78 -7.31 -2.66
C HIS A 112 -11.68 -6.96 -1.68
N ASP A 113 -10.50 -7.52 -1.87
CA ASP A 113 -9.36 -7.32 -0.99
C ASP A 113 -8.03 -7.33 -1.76
N LEU A 114 -7.05 -6.67 -1.16
CA LEU A 114 -5.63 -6.81 -1.51
C LEU A 114 -4.91 -7.32 -0.28
N GLY A 115 -4.09 -8.35 -0.44
CA GLY A 115 -3.38 -8.98 0.69
C GLY A 115 -1.89 -9.09 0.45
N TRP A 116 -1.11 -8.93 1.50
CA TRP A 116 0.33 -9.14 1.48
C TRP A 116 0.72 -10.07 2.63
N THR A 117 1.68 -10.91 2.37
CA THR A 117 2.36 -11.71 3.38
C THR A 117 3.85 -11.57 3.17
N VAL A 118 4.55 -11.18 4.23
CA VAL A 118 6.01 -10.98 4.23
C VAL A 118 6.59 -11.75 5.40
N GLU A 119 7.64 -12.55 5.15
CA GLU A 119 8.41 -13.17 6.23
C GLU A 119 9.84 -12.64 6.21
N HIS A 120 10.30 -12.21 7.36
CA HIS A 120 11.66 -11.73 7.55
C HIS A 120 12.04 -11.75 9.03
N LEU A 121 13.29 -12.05 9.33
CA LEU A 121 13.82 -12.10 10.69
C LEU A 121 13.03 -13.00 11.65
N GLY A 122 12.45 -14.09 11.14
CA GLY A 122 11.61 -15.01 11.93
C GLY A 122 10.26 -14.41 12.35
N LEU A 123 9.79 -13.40 11.66
CA LEU A 123 8.46 -12.80 11.79
C LEU A 123 7.68 -12.97 10.50
N ARG A 124 6.37 -13.16 10.61
CA ARG A 124 5.41 -13.05 9.50
C ARG A 124 4.54 -11.84 9.73
N VAL A 125 4.46 -10.98 8.72
CA VAL A 125 3.58 -9.83 8.66
C VAL A 125 2.56 -10.07 7.57
N GLU A 126 1.29 -10.08 7.93
CA GLU A 126 0.16 -10.19 7.02
C GLU A 126 -0.60 -8.88 7.05
N MET A 127 -0.89 -8.34 5.87
CA MET A 127 -1.66 -7.11 5.69
C MET A 127 -2.80 -7.39 4.73
N VAL A 128 -3.99 -6.94 5.07
CA VAL A 128 -5.15 -7.02 4.18
C VAL A 128 -5.82 -5.66 4.11
N LEU A 129 -6.05 -5.19 2.90
CA LEU A 129 -6.81 -3.99 2.60
C LEU A 129 -8.17 -4.36 2.03
N GLY A 130 -9.21 -3.81 2.61
CA GLY A 130 -10.58 -3.82 2.08
C GLY A 130 -11.19 -2.43 2.12
N LEU A 131 -12.31 -2.26 1.43
CA LEU A 131 -13.13 -1.05 1.49
C LEU A 131 -14.52 -1.38 2.03
N PRO A 132 -15.12 -0.52 2.86
CA PRO A 132 -16.53 -0.64 3.22
C PRO A 132 -17.40 -0.42 1.98
N VAL A 133 -18.65 -0.90 2.02
CA VAL A 133 -19.55 -0.88 0.84
C VAL A 133 -19.89 0.56 0.41
N ASP A 134 -20.19 1.44 1.35
CA ASP A 134 -20.72 2.78 1.07
C ASP A 134 -20.00 3.90 1.84
N ASP A 135 -18.82 3.68 2.39
CA ASP A 135 -18.10 4.71 3.12
C ASP A 135 -16.75 5.05 2.50
N VAL A 136 -16.21 6.22 2.84
CA VAL A 136 -14.90 6.70 2.40
C VAL A 136 -13.88 6.35 3.46
N ALA A 137 -13.47 5.09 3.50
CA ALA A 137 -12.49 4.58 4.45
C ALA A 137 -11.68 3.43 3.86
N GLU A 138 -10.43 3.32 4.25
CA GLU A 138 -9.59 2.15 4.04
C GLU A 138 -9.63 1.29 5.31
N LEU A 139 -9.94 0.01 5.17
CA LEU A 139 -9.93 -0.94 6.27
C LEU A 139 -8.67 -1.79 6.17
N TRP A 140 -7.80 -1.67 7.15
CA TRP A 140 -6.54 -2.39 7.21
C TRP A 140 -6.56 -3.39 8.36
N GLU A 141 -6.41 -4.67 8.01
CA GLU A 141 -6.08 -5.71 8.99
C GLU A 141 -4.58 -5.96 8.93
N LEU A 142 -3.93 -5.89 10.09
CA LEU A 142 -2.52 -6.17 10.26
C LEU A 142 -2.35 -7.29 11.29
N ARG A 143 -1.66 -8.35 10.89
CA ARG A 143 -1.29 -9.45 11.79
C ARG A 143 0.23 -9.63 11.77
N VAL A 144 0.83 -9.63 12.94
CA VAL A 144 2.25 -9.95 13.11
C VAL A 144 2.36 -11.25 13.91
N THR A 145 3.01 -12.24 13.32
CA THR A 145 3.21 -13.56 13.93
C THR A 145 4.70 -13.79 14.18
N ASN A 146 5.04 -14.14 15.40
CA ASN A 146 6.39 -14.55 15.75
C ASN A 146 6.58 -16.03 15.37
N LEU A 147 7.42 -16.30 14.38
CA LEU A 147 7.78 -17.63 13.91
C LEU A 147 9.01 -18.18 14.62
N SER A 148 9.70 -17.36 15.41
CA SER A 148 10.88 -17.76 16.16
C SER A 148 10.49 -18.50 17.44
N GLY A 149 11.36 -19.35 17.95
CA GLY A 149 11.14 -20.06 19.20
C GLY A 149 11.38 -19.24 20.48
N ARG A 150 11.55 -17.90 20.38
CA ARG A 150 11.83 -17.00 21.50
C ARG A 150 10.82 -15.86 21.60
N ALA A 151 10.62 -15.34 22.78
CA ALA A 151 9.90 -14.09 22.96
C ALA A 151 10.65 -12.94 22.31
N ARG A 152 9.93 -11.97 21.73
CA ARG A 152 10.50 -10.81 21.04
C ARG A 152 9.77 -9.54 21.46
N ARG A 153 10.51 -8.47 21.53
CA ARG A 153 10.00 -7.13 21.80
C ARG A 153 10.05 -6.34 20.51
N LEU A 154 8.89 -5.96 20.00
CA LEU A 154 8.73 -5.35 18.68
C LEU A 154 8.08 -3.98 18.79
N SER A 155 8.53 -3.04 17.95
CA SER A 155 7.77 -1.85 17.59
C SER A 155 7.17 -2.04 16.21
N VAL A 156 5.86 -1.81 16.09
CA VAL A 156 5.12 -1.90 14.84
C VAL A 156 4.52 -0.53 14.56
N VAL A 157 4.97 0.13 13.49
CA VAL A 157 4.60 1.51 13.18
C VAL A 157 3.97 1.57 11.80
N PRO A 158 2.63 1.67 11.70
CA PRO A 158 1.97 1.95 10.43
C PRO A 158 2.30 3.37 9.97
N TYR A 159 2.52 3.51 8.66
CA TYR A 159 2.83 4.77 8.01
C TYR A 159 1.92 4.99 6.80
N PHE A 160 1.36 6.18 6.72
CA PHE A 160 0.67 6.70 5.55
C PHE A 160 0.87 8.21 5.46
N PRO A 161 1.11 8.77 4.26
CA PRO A 161 1.24 10.20 4.09
C PRO A 161 -0.13 10.85 4.20
N VAL A 162 -0.20 11.98 4.90
CA VAL A 162 -1.36 12.86 4.89
C VAL A 162 -1.07 13.98 3.90
N GLY A 163 -1.77 13.96 2.78
CA GLY A 163 -1.68 15.02 1.77
C GLY A 163 -2.57 16.21 2.14
N SER A 164 -2.02 17.42 2.04
CA SER A 164 -2.82 18.63 2.05
C SER A 164 -3.27 18.98 0.63
N MET A 165 -4.52 19.38 0.46
CA MET A 165 -5.08 19.85 -0.83
C MET A 165 -4.55 21.22 -1.27
N SER A 166 -3.55 21.77 -0.61
CA SER A 166 -3.04 23.11 -0.85
C SER A 166 -2.52 23.35 -2.27
N TRP A 167 -2.04 22.32 -2.94
CA TRP A 167 -1.58 22.41 -4.33
C TRP A 167 -2.75 22.64 -5.33
N MET A 168 -3.96 22.19 -5.02
CA MET A 168 -5.14 22.46 -5.83
C MET A 168 -5.43 23.96 -5.94
N ASN A 169 -5.15 24.69 -4.87
CA ASN A 169 -5.28 26.14 -4.89
C ASN A 169 -4.20 26.81 -5.72
N GLN A 170 -3.05 26.18 -5.88
CA GLN A 170 -1.97 26.71 -6.73
C GLN A 170 -2.26 26.48 -8.22
N SER A 171 -2.81 25.34 -8.59
CA SER A 171 -3.18 25.06 -9.98
C SER A 171 -4.42 25.81 -10.44
N ALA A 172 -5.28 26.26 -9.55
CA ALA A 172 -6.45 27.06 -9.87
C ALA A 172 -6.14 28.56 -10.04
N GLN A 173 -4.91 28.97 -9.80
CA GLN A 173 -4.44 30.35 -9.94
C GLN A 173 -3.72 30.65 -11.27
N TRP A 174 -3.71 29.67 -12.20
CA TRP A 174 -3.10 29.83 -13.53
C TRP A 174 -4.17 29.84 -14.62
#